data_74bbad2218ee8f235f0e060238f7bb49
#
_entry.id   74bbad2218ee8f235f0e060238f7bb49
#
_cell.length_a   1.000
_cell.length_b   1.000
_cell.length_c   1.000
_cell.angle_alpha   90.00
_cell.angle_beta   90.00
_cell.angle_gamma   90.00
#
_symmetry.space_group_name_H-M   'P 1'
#
loop_
_entity.id
_entity.type
_entity.pdbx_description
1 polymer ?
#
loop_
_entity_poly.entity_id
_entity_poly.type
_entity_poly.pdbx_seq_one_letter_code
_entity_poly.pdbx_strand_id
1 'polypeptide(L)'
;IPGVKERAATAIIAETGVDMKMFATAACLVGWCGLKPRNDVSNGRYKSRKVTHGNKYLRQILIEIAWVASRTRNCFFFNFSYIQTTVKKKSKMKIQVAIARKILVAVWHMLTKEQDFIDIYLKRLEEQKKMEEQMKRLGSTVIR
;
A
#
# COMPACT_ATOMS: atom_id res chain seq x y z
N ILE A 1 -2.59 -9.56 1.44
CA ILE A 1 -2.73 -8.08 1.43
C ILE A 1 -4.15 -7.72 1.82
N PRO A 2 -4.39 -6.79 2.80
CA PRO A 2 -5.74 -6.32 3.12
C PRO A 2 -6.50 -5.80 1.89
N GLY A 3 -7.75 -6.24 1.73
CA GLY A 3 -8.58 -5.89 0.58
C GLY A 3 -8.36 -6.73 -0.68
N VAL A 4 -7.31 -7.54 -0.74
CA VAL A 4 -7.06 -8.46 -1.87
C VAL A 4 -7.61 -9.84 -1.52
N LYS A 5 -8.73 -10.21 -2.12
CA LYS A 5 -9.29 -11.56 -2.09
C LYS A 5 -8.95 -12.29 -3.40
N GLU A 6 -9.28 -13.57 -3.49
CA GLU A 6 -8.97 -14.44 -4.62
C GLU A 6 -9.31 -13.83 -5.99
N ARG A 7 -10.54 -13.32 -6.18
CA ARG A 7 -10.95 -12.67 -7.42
C ARG A 7 -10.06 -11.47 -7.79
N ALA A 8 -9.71 -10.65 -6.81
CA ALA A 8 -8.86 -9.49 -7.04
C ALA A 8 -7.41 -9.90 -7.35
N ALA A 9 -6.90 -10.93 -6.64
CA ALA A 9 -5.58 -11.50 -6.91
C ALA A 9 -5.51 -12.08 -8.33
N THR A 10 -6.50 -12.89 -8.73
CA THR A 10 -6.60 -13.46 -10.08
C THR A 10 -6.61 -12.35 -11.14
N ALA A 11 -7.39 -11.30 -10.94
CA ALA A 11 -7.45 -10.18 -11.88
C ALA A 11 -6.13 -9.41 -11.98
N ILE A 12 -5.41 -9.21 -10.87
CA ILE A 12 -4.07 -8.60 -10.89
C ILE A 12 -3.11 -9.50 -11.69
N ILE A 13 -3.06 -10.80 -11.39
CA ILE A 13 -2.18 -11.75 -12.06
C ILE A 13 -2.51 -11.87 -13.56
N ALA A 14 -3.80 -11.84 -13.93
CA ALA A 14 -4.22 -11.87 -15.34
C ALA A 14 -3.67 -10.66 -16.13
N GLU A 15 -3.57 -9.49 -15.50
CA GLU A 15 -3.06 -8.28 -16.15
C GLU A 15 -1.52 -8.17 -16.10
N THR A 16 -0.87 -8.59 -15.00
CA THR A 16 0.57 -8.40 -14.79
C THR A 16 1.42 -9.62 -15.17
N GLY A 17 0.80 -10.80 -15.20
CA GLY A 17 1.52 -12.05 -15.17
C GLY A 17 2.12 -12.37 -13.80
N VAL A 18 2.68 -13.56 -13.66
CA VAL A 18 3.40 -14.02 -12.45
C VAL A 18 4.89 -13.65 -12.53
N ASP A 19 5.46 -13.70 -13.72
CA ASP A 19 6.88 -13.40 -13.94
C ASP A 19 7.12 -11.88 -13.98
N MET A 20 7.75 -11.39 -12.92
CA MET A 20 8.10 -9.96 -12.78
C MET A 20 9.35 -9.54 -13.56
N LYS A 21 10.01 -10.42 -14.31
CA LYS A 21 11.16 -10.06 -15.17
C LYS A 21 10.82 -9.03 -16.23
N MET A 22 9.55 -9.00 -16.67
CA MET A 22 9.02 -7.97 -17.55
C MET A 22 9.12 -6.54 -16.97
N PHE A 23 9.14 -6.42 -15.65
CA PHE A 23 9.21 -5.16 -14.94
C PHE A 23 10.48 -5.09 -14.09
N ALA A 24 11.54 -4.51 -14.61
CA ALA A 24 12.84 -4.42 -13.93
C ALA A 24 12.75 -3.84 -12.50
N THR A 25 11.78 -2.99 -12.24
CA THR A 25 11.53 -2.39 -10.91
C THR A 25 10.04 -2.24 -10.65
N ALA A 26 9.66 -2.18 -9.37
CA ALA A 26 8.30 -1.84 -8.97
C ALA A 26 7.82 -0.50 -9.57
N ALA A 27 8.75 0.45 -9.77
CA ALA A 27 8.44 1.74 -10.38
C ALA A 27 8.03 1.62 -11.85
N CYS A 28 8.60 0.65 -12.60
CA CYS A 28 8.21 0.34 -13.97
C CYS A 28 6.77 -0.20 -14.01
N LEU A 29 6.43 -1.15 -13.16
CA LEU A 29 5.09 -1.69 -13.04
C LEU A 29 4.06 -0.60 -12.67
N VAL A 30 4.39 0.26 -11.70
CA VAL A 30 3.55 1.41 -11.31
C VAL A 30 3.35 2.39 -12.46
N GLY A 31 4.39 2.66 -13.24
CA GLY A 31 4.31 3.51 -14.42
C GLY A 31 3.43 2.90 -15.50
N TRP A 32 3.60 1.61 -15.78
CA TRP A 32 2.79 0.86 -16.74
C TRP A 32 1.31 0.81 -16.35
N CYS A 33 1.00 0.67 -15.06
CA CYS A 33 -0.36 0.73 -14.54
C CYS A 33 -0.99 2.14 -14.60
N GLY A 34 -0.18 3.19 -14.77
CA GLY A 34 -0.66 4.57 -14.77
C GLY A 34 -0.96 5.13 -13.38
N LEU A 35 -0.26 4.65 -12.34
CA LEU A 35 -0.34 5.16 -10.97
C LEU A 35 0.83 6.09 -10.59
N LYS A 36 1.68 6.43 -11.56
CA LYS A 36 2.78 7.38 -11.38
C LYS A 36 2.26 8.82 -11.58
N PRO A 37 2.54 9.78 -10.68
CA PRO A 37 2.24 11.18 -10.94
C PRO A 37 3.13 11.70 -12.07
N ARG A 38 2.57 12.51 -12.97
CA ARG A 38 3.34 13.11 -14.09
C ARG A 38 4.42 14.04 -13.60
N ASN A 39 4.10 14.86 -12.56
CA ASN A 39 5.01 15.89 -12.04
C ASN A 39 5.54 16.82 -13.15
N ASP A 40 4.68 17.14 -14.12
CA ASP A 40 5.07 18.04 -15.22
C ASP A 40 5.33 19.45 -14.65
N VAL A 41 6.60 19.82 -14.61
CA VAL A 41 7.06 21.13 -14.17
C VAL A 41 7.68 21.87 -15.34
N SER A 42 7.27 23.11 -15.55
CA SER A 42 7.88 24.01 -16.52
C SER A 42 8.09 25.37 -15.87
N ASN A 43 9.30 25.89 -15.94
CA ASN A 43 9.68 27.17 -15.36
C ASN A 43 9.29 27.31 -13.86
N GLY A 44 9.56 26.24 -13.07
CA GLY A 44 9.24 26.19 -11.62
C GLY A 44 7.75 26.02 -11.28
N ARG A 45 6.85 26.00 -12.26
CA ARG A 45 5.41 25.83 -12.05
C ARG A 45 4.93 24.43 -12.45
N TYR A 46 4.11 23.81 -11.58
CA TYR A 46 3.47 22.53 -11.89
C TYR A 46 2.38 22.71 -12.97
N LYS A 47 2.60 22.15 -14.16
CA LYS A 47 1.59 22.12 -15.24
C LYS A 47 0.52 21.06 -14.98
N SER A 48 0.90 19.89 -14.51
CA SER A 48 -0.03 18.80 -14.22
C SER A 48 0.43 17.94 -13.05
N ARG A 49 -0.51 17.62 -12.16
CA ARG A 49 -0.35 16.64 -11.07
C ARG A 49 -1.19 15.39 -11.29
N LYS A 50 -1.75 15.22 -12.50
CA LYS A 50 -2.53 14.04 -12.86
C LYS A 50 -1.61 12.82 -12.92
N VAL A 51 -2.16 11.63 -12.75
CA VAL A 51 -1.44 10.38 -12.97
C VAL A 51 -1.21 10.14 -14.46
N THR A 52 -0.19 9.34 -14.78
CA THR A 52 0.10 8.93 -16.16
C THR A 52 -1.05 8.09 -16.75
N HIS A 53 -1.12 8.03 -18.07
CA HIS A 53 -1.93 7.02 -18.74
C HIS A 53 -1.27 5.64 -18.54
N GLY A 54 -2.07 4.58 -18.53
CA GLY A 54 -1.60 3.22 -18.35
C GLY A 54 -2.76 2.22 -18.43
N ASN A 55 -2.54 0.99 -17.95
CA ASN A 55 -3.56 -0.04 -17.96
C ASN A 55 -4.76 0.37 -17.07
N LYS A 56 -5.87 0.70 -17.74
CA LYS A 56 -7.08 1.18 -17.08
C LYS A 56 -7.77 0.10 -16.24
N TYR A 57 -7.70 -1.17 -16.68
CA TYR A 57 -8.35 -2.30 -15.99
C TYR A 57 -7.65 -2.59 -14.67
N LEU A 58 -6.33 -2.78 -14.69
CA LEU A 58 -5.55 -2.99 -13.48
C LEU A 58 -5.68 -1.80 -12.51
N ARG A 59 -5.65 -0.57 -13.02
CA ARG A 59 -5.81 0.63 -12.20
C ARG A 59 -7.16 0.68 -11.50
N GLN A 60 -8.25 0.34 -12.20
CA GLN A 60 -9.58 0.29 -11.61
C GLN A 60 -9.64 -0.72 -10.47
N ILE A 61 -9.20 -1.94 -10.70
CA ILE A 61 -9.16 -3.01 -9.68
C ILE A 61 -8.35 -2.56 -8.46
N LEU A 62 -7.18 -1.98 -8.66
CA LEU A 62 -6.33 -1.50 -7.57
C LEU A 62 -6.97 -0.36 -6.77
N ILE A 63 -7.72 0.54 -7.41
CA ILE A 63 -8.47 1.58 -6.72
C ILE A 63 -9.61 0.99 -5.88
N GLU A 64 -10.34 0.01 -6.40
CA GLU A 64 -11.38 -0.71 -5.65
C GLU A 64 -10.79 -1.41 -4.42
N ILE A 65 -9.69 -2.13 -4.59
CA ILE A 65 -8.95 -2.75 -3.49
C ILE A 65 -8.51 -1.70 -2.47
N ALA A 66 -8.00 -0.55 -2.91
CA ALA A 66 -7.55 0.52 -2.03
C ALA A 66 -8.70 1.06 -1.17
N TRP A 67 -9.92 1.19 -1.72
CA TRP A 67 -11.10 1.57 -0.95
C TRP A 67 -11.43 0.55 0.14
N VAL A 68 -11.33 -0.74 -0.13
CA VAL A 68 -11.54 -1.80 0.86
C VAL A 68 -10.43 -1.76 1.91
N ALA A 69 -9.17 -1.73 1.49
CA ALA A 69 -8.01 -1.72 2.36
C ALA A 69 -8.00 -0.50 3.31
N SER A 70 -8.43 0.68 2.82
CA SER A 70 -8.51 1.88 3.63
C SER A 70 -9.59 1.85 4.72
N ARG A 71 -10.53 0.90 4.66
CA ARG A 71 -11.60 0.69 5.65
C ARG A 71 -11.35 -0.52 6.55
N THR A 72 -10.42 -1.39 6.19
CA THR A 72 -10.05 -2.56 6.99
C THR A 72 -9.25 -2.10 8.20
N ARG A 73 -9.86 -2.18 9.39
CA ARG A 73 -9.21 -1.75 10.64
C ARG A 73 -7.97 -2.61 10.97
N ASN A 74 -7.11 -2.09 11.82
CA ASN A 74 -5.91 -2.78 12.30
C ASN A 74 -4.93 -3.19 11.19
N CYS A 75 -4.81 -2.40 10.12
CA CYS A 75 -3.82 -2.59 9.07
C CYS A 75 -3.13 -1.27 8.70
N PHE A 76 -1.97 -1.39 8.05
CA PHE A 76 -1.19 -0.24 7.61
C PHE A 76 -2.00 0.73 6.75
N PHE A 77 -2.81 0.23 5.80
CA PHE A 77 -3.54 1.07 4.86
C PHE A 77 -4.65 1.90 5.53
N PHE A 78 -5.33 1.34 6.54
CA PHE A 78 -6.29 2.09 7.34
C PHE A 78 -5.63 3.26 8.05
N ASN A 79 -4.53 3.01 8.79
CA ASN A 79 -3.82 4.06 9.51
C ASN A 79 -3.22 5.10 8.57
N PHE A 80 -2.65 4.68 7.46
CA PHE A 80 -2.15 5.58 6.43
C PHE A 80 -3.28 6.48 5.90
N SER A 81 -4.45 5.90 5.57
CA SER A 81 -5.62 6.66 5.11
C SER A 81 -6.08 7.65 6.18
N TYR A 82 -6.24 7.21 7.43
CA TYR A 82 -6.68 8.05 8.54
C TYR A 82 -5.75 9.25 8.75
N ILE A 83 -4.45 9.03 8.86
CA ILE A 83 -3.47 10.11 9.06
C ILE A 83 -3.49 11.10 7.89
N GLN A 84 -3.53 10.61 6.65
CA GLN A 84 -3.49 11.47 5.47
C GLN A 84 -4.77 12.28 5.29
N THR A 85 -5.94 11.72 5.66
CA THR A 85 -7.24 12.43 5.54
C THR A 85 -7.49 13.34 6.72
N THR A 86 -7.33 12.85 7.95
CA THR A 86 -7.74 13.55 9.16
C THR A 86 -6.68 14.56 9.61
N VAL A 87 -5.41 14.14 9.68
CA VAL A 87 -4.34 15.01 10.17
C VAL A 87 -3.82 15.93 9.05
N LYS A 88 -3.53 15.35 7.89
CA LYS A 88 -2.94 16.12 6.76
C LYS A 88 -3.97 16.72 5.80
N LYS A 89 -5.26 16.53 6.06
CA LYS A 89 -6.41 17.08 5.30
C LYS A 89 -6.30 16.91 3.77
N LYS A 90 -5.71 15.80 3.32
CA LYS A 90 -5.57 15.51 1.89
C LYS A 90 -6.86 14.94 1.31
N SER A 91 -7.10 15.17 0.03
CA SER A 91 -8.24 14.61 -0.70
C SER A 91 -8.25 13.08 -0.66
N LYS A 92 -9.41 12.48 -0.31
CA LYS A 92 -9.62 11.02 -0.26
C LYS A 92 -9.20 10.32 -1.55
N MET A 93 -9.55 10.87 -2.72
CA MET A 93 -9.17 10.29 -4.02
C MET A 93 -7.66 10.18 -4.22
N LYS A 94 -6.90 11.22 -3.82
CA LYS A 94 -5.43 11.18 -3.90
C LYS A 94 -4.84 10.10 -3.00
N ILE A 95 -5.47 9.86 -1.85
CA ILE A 95 -5.02 8.83 -0.90
C ILE A 95 -5.33 7.45 -1.45
N GLN A 96 -6.49 7.23 -2.10
CA GLN A 96 -6.80 5.94 -2.73
C GLN A 96 -5.78 5.60 -3.83
N VAL A 97 -5.41 6.55 -4.66
CA VAL A 97 -4.35 6.36 -5.66
C VAL A 97 -3.00 6.03 -5.01
N ALA A 98 -2.66 6.68 -3.89
CA ALA A 98 -1.44 6.38 -3.16
C ALA A 98 -1.43 4.98 -2.52
N ILE A 99 -2.58 4.54 -1.99
CA ILE A 99 -2.76 3.17 -1.45
C ILE A 99 -2.68 2.15 -2.57
N ALA A 100 -3.39 2.36 -3.69
CA ALA A 100 -3.34 1.51 -4.87
C ALA A 100 -1.90 1.30 -5.37
N ARG A 101 -1.11 2.39 -5.44
CA ARG A 101 0.31 2.32 -5.76
C ARG A 101 1.10 1.48 -4.77
N LYS A 102 0.87 1.65 -3.46
CA LYS A 102 1.57 0.88 -2.42
C LYS A 102 1.22 -0.61 -2.49
N ILE A 103 -0.04 -0.94 -2.76
CA ILE A 103 -0.48 -2.33 -2.98
C ILE A 103 0.24 -2.93 -4.18
N LEU A 104 0.31 -2.23 -5.31
CA LEU A 104 0.99 -2.73 -6.51
C LEU A 104 2.50 -2.93 -6.28
N VAL A 105 3.15 -2.03 -5.55
CA VAL A 105 4.55 -2.19 -5.15
C VAL A 105 4.73 -3.43 -4.26
N ALA A 106 3.82 -3.65 -3.30
CA ALA A 106 3.85 -4.85 -2.46
C ALA A 106 3.68 -6.13 -3.30
N VAL A 107 2.74 -6.15 -4.25
CA VAL A 107 2.54 -7.27 -5.19
C VAL A 107 3.82 -7.56 -5.97
N TRP A 108 4.48 -6.52 -6.52
CA TRP A 108 5.74 -6.70 -7.23
C TRP A 108 6.82 -7.35 -6.35
N HIS A 109 6.98 -6.88 -5.10
CA HIS A 109 7.95 -7.47 -4.17
C HIS A 109 7.60 -8.90 -3.78
N MET A 110 6.32 -9.20 -3.54
CA MET A 110 5.87 -10.55 -3.21
C MET A 110 6.18 -11.54 -4.33
N LEU A 111 5.86 -11.17 -5.58
CA LEU A 111 6.10 -12.03 -6.75
C LEU A 111 7.59 -12.15 -7.11
N THR A 112 8.38 -11.07 -6.92
CA THR A 112 9.82 -11.10 -7.22
C THR A 112 10.61 -11.89 -6.18
N LYS A 113 10.22 -11.80 -4.91
CA LYS A 113 10.96 -12.41 -3.78
C LYS A 113 10.33 -13.71 -3.29
N GLU A 114 9.19 -14.11 -3.87
CA GLU A 114 8.41 -15.28 -3.43
C GLU A 114 8.12 -15.25 -1.92
N GLN A 115 7.74 -14.07 -1.41
CA GLN A 115 7.50 -13.81 0.00
C GLN A 115 6.07 -13.37 0.26
N ASP A 116 5.53 -13.79 1.40
CA ASP A 116 4.21 -13.36 1.86
C ASP A 116 4.19 -11.87 2.23
N PHE A 117 2.99 -11.29 2.15
CA PHE A 117 2.76 -9.92 2.58
C PHE A 117 2.90 -9.79 4.10
N ILE A 118 3.81 -8.93 4.55
CA ILE A 118 3.99 -8.58 5.95
C ILE A 118 3.40 -7.19 6.19
N ASP A 119 2.36 -7.10 7.02
CA ASP A 119 1.84 -5.80 7.45
C ASP A 119 2.73 -5.24 8.58
N ILE A 120 3.53 -4.25 8.24
CA ILE A 120 4.47 -3.59 9.16
C ILE A 120 3.75 -3.01 10.39
N TYR A 121 2.50 -2.59 10.25
CA TYR A 121 1.72 -2.06 11.35
C TYR A 121 1.37 -3.15 12.37
N LEU A 122 0.89 -4.29 11.91
CA LEU A 122 0.59 -5.43 12.78
C LEU A 122 1.86 -5.92 13.50
N LYS A 123 2.96 -6.03 12.78
CA LYS A 123 4.24 -6.41 13.37
C LYS A 123 4.66 -5.46 14.50
N ARG A 124 4.56 -4.16 14.30
CA ARG A 124 4.88 -3.16 15.33
C ARG A 124 3.94 -3.24 16.54
N LEU A 125 2.64 -3.48 16.31
CA LEU A 125 1.69 -3.66 17.42
C LEU A 125 2.00 -4.89 18.26
N GLU A 126 2.40 -5.99 17.63
CA GLU A 126 2.81 -7.20 18.33
C GLU A 126 4.09 -6.98 19.14
N GLU A 127 5.07 -6.28 18.59
CA GLU A 127 6.30 -5.92 19.29
C GLU A 127 6.02 -5.01 20.49
N GLN A 128 5.14 -4.01 20.35
CA GLN A 128 4.73 -3.15 21.47
C GLN A 128 4.03 -3.93 22.57
N LYS A 129 3.08 -4.80 22.23
CA LYS A 129 2.39 -5.65 23.22
C LYS A 129 3.36 -6.55 23.99
N LYS A 130 4.32 -7.16 23.27
CA LYS A 130 5.35 -7.99 23.92
C LYS A 130 6.20 -7.18 24.91
N MET A 131 6.59 -5.96 24.54
CA MET A 131 7.34 -5.08 25.43
C MET A 131 6.52 -4.66 26.65
N GLU A 132 5.23 -4.31 26.47
CA GLU A 132 4.34 -3.98 27.59
C GLU A 132 4.16 -5.16 28.54
N GLU A 133 4.00 -6.38 28.02
CA GLU A 133 3.91 -7.58 28.84
C GLU A 133 5.20 -7.87 29.60
N GLN A 134 6.36 -7.68 28.98
CA GLN A 134 7.66 -7.81 29.66
C GLN A 134 7.83 -6.78 30.78
N MET A 135 7.46 -5.52 30.54
CA MET A 135 7.48 -4.46 31.56
C MET A 135 6.56 -4.77 32.74
N LYS A 136 5.35 -5.28 32.47
CA LYS A 136 4.44 -5.71 33.55
C LYS A 136 5.01 -6.86 34.38
N ARG A 137 5.66 -7.84 33.75
CA ARG A 137 6.33 -8.95 34.47
C ARG A 137 7.47 -8.45 35.35
N LEU A 138 8.31 -7.55 34.85
CA LEU A 138 9.41 -6.94 35.60
C LEU A 138 8.90 -6.07 36.76
N GLY A 139 7.86 -5.24 36.52
CA GLY A 139 7.24 -4.42 37.55
C GLY A 139 6.57 -5.24 38.67
N SER A 140 6.04 -6.43 38.35
CA SER A 140 5.47 -7.33 39.37
C SER A 140 6.53 -8.03 40.20
N THR A 141 7.77 -8.10 39.75
CA THR A 141 8.88 -8.74 40.47
C THR A 141 9.56 -7.80 41.46
N VAL A 142 9.40 -6.47 41.27
CA VAL A 142 10.00 -5.43 42.15
C VAL A 142 9.15 -5.11 43.39
N ILE A 143 7.89 -5.60 43.47
CA ILE A 143 6.94 -5.33 44.58
C ILE A 143 6.81 -6.56 45.53
N ARG A 144 7.78 -7.47 45.53
CA ARG A 144 7.86 -8.54 46.54
C ARG A 144 9.06 -8.38 47.45
#